data_360db5cb40dc0163dd4623b7707dd2e2
#
_entry.id   360db5cb40dc0163dd4623b7707dd2e2
#
_cell.length_a   1.000
_cell.length_b   1.000
_cell.length_c   1.000
_cell.angle_alpha   90.00
_cell.angle_beta   90.00
_cell.angle_gamma   90.00
#
_symmetry.space_group_name_H-M   'P 1'
#
loop_
_entity.id
_entity.type
_entity.pdbx_description
1 polymer ?
#
loop_
_entity_poly.entity_id
_entity_poly.type
_entity_poly.pdbx_seq_one_letter_code
_entity_poly.pdbx_strand_id
1 'polypeptide(L)'
;AHLLGIPVTTRHNEVAPNQFELAPVYEEANLANDHNLLLMELLEVVAQRHDFRVLLHEKPFGGLNGSGKHNNWSLSTNTGVNLLQPGKNPKSNMRFLTFFVNTLAALHTHADIVRASFAGVGNDHRLGAQEAPPAIISAFIGTQLTQLLDDLEVNIKHGKLTPADKTALKLEIGRIPEALLDNTDRNRTSPFAFTGNKFELRAVGSSANCALPMTVLNTIVADQLEKFKVSVDKRISKGVGKDESILKELQVLIKQSKNIRFEGNGYGDEWLKEAKKRGLSNLKTTPEALTVWGRKEVIDLFDQMKVLHPAEMKARQEV
;
A
#
# COMPACT_ATOMS: atom_id res chain seq x y z
N ALA A 1 -15.53 14.95 -17.90
CA ALA A 1 -15.03 14.82 -16.51
C ALA A 1 -15.26 16.13 -15.73
N HIS A 2 -14.64 17.24 -16.10
CA HIS A 2 -14.71 18.50 -15.33
C HIS A 2 -16.11 19.05 -15.13
N LEU A 3 -17.00 18.93 -16.12
CA LEU A 3 -18.41 19.34 -16.00
C LEU A 3 -19.19 18.55 -14.94
N LEU A 4 -18.68 17.38 -14.54
CA LEU A 4 -19.25 16.52 -13.50
C LEU A 4 -18.44 16.56 -12.21
N GLY A 5 -17.52 17.52 -12.08
CA GLY A 5 -16.70 17.69 -10.88
C GLY A 5 -15.54 16.72 -10.74
N ILE A 6 -15.27 15.86 -11.73
CA ILE A 6 -14.14 14.92 -11.67
C ILE A 6 -12.85 15.66 -12.03
N PRO A 7 -11.87 15.78 -11.09
CA PRO A 7 -10.70 16.65 -11.26
C PRO A 7 -9.57 15.96 -12.06
N VAL A 8 -9.83 15.56 -13.30
CA VAL A 8 -8.82 15.00 -14.19
C VAL A 8 -7.81 16.07 -14.59
N THR A 9 -6.53 15.84 -14.37
CA THR A 9 -5.46 16.80 -14.67
C THR A 9 -4.50 16.34 -15.75
N THR A 10 -4.25 15.04 -15.84
CA THR A 10 -3.25 14.48 -16.73
C THR A 10 -3.87 13.45 -17.66
N ARG A 11 -3.46 13.51 -18.90
CA ARG A 11 -3.74 12.53 -19.94
C ARG A 11 -2.47 12.25 -20.72
N HIS A 12 -2.13 10.99 -20.92
CA HIS A 12 -0.99 10.59 -21.78
C HIS A 12 -1.23 9.26 -22.50
N ASN A 13 -0.39 8.97 -23.47
CA ASN A 13 -0.38 7.71 -24.17
C ASN A 13 0.51 6.72 -23.43
N GLU A 14 0.08 5.47 -23.39
CA GLU A 14 0.82 4.35 -22.85
C GLU A 14 1.51 3.52 -23.96
N VAL A 15 2.21 2.45 -23.55
CA VAL A 15 3.06 1.64 -24.44
C VAL A 15 2.27 0.81 -25.44
N ALA A 16 1.13 0.25 -25.03
CA ALA A 16 0.32 -0.59 -25.94
C ALA A 16 -0.42 0.27 -27.00
N PRO A 17 -0.72 -0.29 -28.17
CA PRO A 17 -1.43 0.43 -29.23
C PRO A 17 -2.78 0.97 -28.73
N ASN A 18 -3.02 2.28 -28.93
CA ASN A 18 -4.22 2.98 -28.49
C ASN A 18 -4.54 2.85 -27.00
N GLN A 19 -3.51 2.67 -26.17
CA GLN A 19 -3.63 2.72 -24.73
C GLN A 19 -3.44 4.15 -24.24
N PHE A 20 -4.37 4.62 -23.38
CA PHE A 20 -4.35 5.95 -22.80
C PHE A 20 -4.53 5.86 -21.29
N GLU A 21 -3.92 6.80 -20.57
CA GLU A 21 -4.09 6.96 -19.14
C GLU A 21 -4.71 8.32 -18.82
N LEU A 22 -5.60 8.34 -17.84
CA LEU A 22 -6.12 9.54 -17.19
C LEU A 22 -5.75 9.52 -15.71
N ALA A 23 -5.26 10.66 -15.22
CA ALA A 23 -4.89 10.82 -13.81
C ALA A 23 -5.69 11.98 -13.19
N PRO A 24 -6.64 11.71 -12.27
CA PRO A 24 -7.30 12.73 -11.47
C PRO A 24 -6.41 13.20 -10.32
N VAL A 25 -6.67 14.39 -9.80
CA VAL A 25 -6.13 14.85 -8.52
C VAL A 25 -6.70 13.97 -7.41
N TYR A 26 -5.93 13.74 -6.34
CA TYR A 26 -6.37 12.96 -5.18
C TYR A 26 -7.54 13.64 -4.46
N GLU A 27 -8.42 12.84 -3.94
CA GLU A 27 -9.60 13.24 -3.17
C GLU A 27 -9.74 12.32 -1.95
N GLU A 28 -10.76 12.55 -1.13
CA GLU A 28 -11.16 11.61 -0.09
C GLU A 28 -11.49 10.25 -0.74
N ALA A 29 -11.11 9.16 -0.07
CA ALA A 29 -11.08 7.83 -0.69
C ALA A 29 -12.44 7.36 -1.25
N ASN A 30 -13.55 7.64 -0.57
CA ASN A 30 -14.88 7.28 -1.05
C ASN A 30 -15.25 8.07 -2.31
N LEU A 31 -15.07 9.40 -2.26
CA LEU A 31 -15.34 10.27 -3.40
C LEU A 31 -14.45 9.91 -4.61
N ALA A 32 -13.16 9.63 -4.38
CA ALA A 32 -12.25 9.21 -5.43
C ALA A 32 -12.70 7.90 -6.12
N ASN A 33 -13.22 6.94 -5.36
CA ASN A 33 -13.78 5.70 -5.92
C ASN A 33 -15.04 5.96 -6.75
N ASP A 34 -15.97 6.80 -6.27
CA ASP A 34 -17.18 7.16 -6.99
C ASP A 34 -16.85 7.88 -8.29
N HIS A 35 -15.93 8.86 -8.25
CA HIS A 35 -15.43 9.55 -9.43
C HIS A 35 -14.75 8.61 -10.43
N ASN A 36 -13.99 7.60 -9.93
CA ASN A 36 -13.37 6.61 -10.82
C ASN A 36 -14.42 5.77 -11.55
N LEU A 37 -15.46 5.29 -10.86
CA LEU A 37 -16.56 4.54 -11.49
C LEU A 37 -17.30 5.40 -12.52
N LEU A 38 -17.63 6.64 -12.16
CA LEU A 38 -18.27 7.57 -13.09
C LEU A 38 -17.37 7.87 -14.31
N LEU A 39 -16.07 8.00 -14.11
CA LEU A 39 -15.12 8.20 -15.20
C LEU A 39 -15.06 7.00 -16.15
N MET A 40 -15.09 5.77 -15.63
CA MET A 40 -15.15 4.55 -16.44
C MET A 40 -16.39 4.54 -17.35
N GLU A 41 -17.56 4.84 -16.80
CA GLU A 41 -18.82 4.95 -17.55
C GLU A 41 -18.75 6.06 -18.60
N LEU A 42 -18.21 7.22 -18.24
CA LEU A 42 -18.05 8.34 -19.16
C LEU A 42 -17.13 8.00 -20.35
N LEU A 43 -16.06 7.25 -20.12
CA LEU A 43 -15.16 6.81 -21.18
C LEU A 43 -15.93 5.98 -22.21
N GLU A 44 -16.75 5.03 -21.78
CA GLU A 44 -17.56 4.20 -22.66
C GLU A 44 -18.61 5.00 -23.44
N VAL A 45 -19.37 5.84 -22.74
CA VAL A 45 -20.41 6.68 -23.36
C VAL A 45 -19.83 7.66 -24.39
N VAL A 46 -18.71 8.32 -24.05
CA VAL A 46 -18.07 9.26 -24.98
C VAL A 46 -17.45 8.55 -26.17
N ALA A 47 -16.78 7.41 -25.96
CA ALA A 47 -16.20 6.62 -27.04
C ALA A 47 -17.29 6.19 -28.06
N GLN A 48 -18.43 5.69 -27.58
CA GLN A 48 -19.55 5.30 -28.45
C GLN A 48 -20.06 6.46 -29.31
N ARG A 49 -20.11 7.69 -28.78
CA ARG A 49 -20.52 8.89 -29.54
C ARG A 49 -19.56 9.25 -30.68
N HIS A 50 -18.36 8.71 -30.66
CA HIS A 50 -17.31 8.93 -31.66
C HIS A 50 -16.97 7.64 -32.44
N ASP A 51 -17.85 6.64 -32.43
CA ASP A 51 -17.65 5.35 -33.11
C ASP A 51 -16.42 4.56 -32.63
N PHE A 52 -16.01 4.78 -31.37
CA PHE A 52 -14.96 4.03 -30.70
C PHE A 52 -15.53 3.09 -29.64
N ARG A 53 -14.75 2.12 -29.23
CA ARG A 53 -15.01 1.26 -28.07
C ARG A 53 -13.87 1.37 -27.08
N VAL A 54 -14.18 1.48 -25.79
CA VAL A 54 -13.24 1.39 -24.69
C VAL A 54 -13.08 -0.08 -24.28
N LEU A 55 -11.85 -0.50 -24.03
CA LEU A 55 -11.53 -1.80 -23.43
C LEU A 55 -10.91 -1.56 -22.05
N LEU A 56 -11.69 -1.77 -21.02
CA LEU A 56 -11.22 -1.80 -19.64
C LEU A 56 -10.78 -3.24 -19.31
N HIS A 57 -9.80 -3.74 -20.04
CA HIS A 57 -9.30 -5.10 -19.95
C HIS A 57 -7.83 -5.09 -19.55
N GLU A 58 -7.44 -5.93 -18.61
CA GLU A 58 -6.11 -5.93 -17.99
C GLU A 58 -4.99 -6.34 -18.95
N LYS A 59 -5.29 -7.22 -19.93
CA LYS A 59 -4.31 -7.75 -20.86
C LYS A 59 -4.90 -7.92 -22.27
N PRO A 60 -5.20 -6.82 -22.98
CA PRO A 60 -5.81 -6.91 -24.32
C PRO A 60 -4.88 -7.47 -25.39
N PHE A 61 -3.56 -7.36 -25.19
CA PHE A 61 -2.54 -7.84 -26.15
C PHE A 61 -1.54 -8.76 -25.44
N GLY A 62 -1.36 -9.98 -25.95
CA GLY A 62 -0.29 -10.87 -25.51
C GLY A 62 1.09 -10.30 -25.83
N GLY A 63 2.04 -10.40 -24.89
CA GLY A 63 3.42 -9.95 -25.10
C GLY A 63 3.65 -8.42 -25.01
N LEU A 64 2.60 -7.61 -24.84
CA LEU A 64 2.69 -6.16 -24.62
C LEU A 64 2.29 -5.77 -23.20
N ASN A 65 2.48 -4.49 -22.85
CA ASN A 65 2.04 -3.97 -21.57
C ASN A 65 0.54 -4.18 -21.34
N GLY A 66 0.18 -4.48 -20.09
CA GLY A 66 -1.22 -4.56 -19.67
C GLY A 66 -1.77 -3.20 -19.25
N SER A 67 -2.99 -3.21 -18.76
CA SER A 67 -3.71 -2.04 -18.27
C SER A 67 -4.12 -2.24 -16.82
N GLY A 68 -3.84 -1.26 -15.97
CA GLY A 68 -4.15 -1.28 -14.55
C GLY A 68 -4.50 0.08 -14.01
N LYS A 69 -4.87 0.11 -12.74
CA LYS A 69 -5.10 1.33 -11.98
C LYS A 69 -4.08 1.43 -10.86
N HIS A 70 -3.31 2.52 -10.83
CA HIS A 70 -2.42 2.80 -9.73
C HIS A 70 -3.17 3.61 -8.66
N ASN A 71 -3.43 2.99 -7.51
CA ASN A 71 -4.12 3.66 -6.42
C ASN A 71 -3.11 4.38 -5.53
N ASN A 72 -3.00 5.68 -5.68
CA ASN A 72 -2.23 6.52 -4.77
C ASN A 72 -3.00 6.65 -3.45
N TRP A 73 -2.39 6.22 -2.36
CA TRP A 73 -3.01 6.17 -1.04
C TRP A 73 -2.16 6.89 0.00
N SER A 74 -2.81 7.74 0.78
CA SER A 74 -2.19 8.46 1.89
C SER A 74 -3.15 8.59 3.07
N LEU A 75 -2.62 9.03 4.20
CA LEU A 75 -3.39 9.36 5.40
C LEU A 75 -3.24 10.83 5.71
N SER A 76 -4.34 11.52 5.97
CA SER A 76 -4.30 12.92 6.40
C SER A 76 -5.21 13.15 7.61
N THR A 77 -4.89 14.21 8.36
CA THR A 77 -5.79 14.74 9.37
C THR A 77 -6.94 15.52 8.72
N ASN A 78 -8.01 15.77 9.47
CA ASN A 78 -9.09 16.67 9.05
C ASN A 78 -8.64 18.13 8.83
N THR A 79 -7.42 18.48 9.26
CA THR A 79 -6.79 19.78 9.03
C THR A 79 -5.84 19.80 7.82
N GLY A 80 -5.84 18.71 7.02
CA GLY A 80 -5.05 18.61 5.79
C GLY A 80 -3.57 18.23 5.97
N VAL A 81 -3.15 17.83 7.18
CA VAL A 81 -1.76 17.39 7.40
C VAL A 81 -1.58 15.96 6.91
N ASN A 82 -0.73 15.76 5.90
CA ASN A 82 -0.36 14.42 5.42
C ASN A 82 0.54 13.72 6.45
N LEU A 83 0.10 12.55 6.92
CA LEU A 83 0.79 11.75 7.95
C LEU A 83 1.90 10.87 7.37
N LEU A 84 1.91 10.66 6.05
CA LEU A 84 2.94 9.93 5.31
C LEU A 84 3.97 10.86 4.67
N GLN A 85 3.96 12.14 4.99
CA GLN A 85 4.97 13.08 4.53
C GLN A 85 6.05 13.28 5.59
N PRO A 86 7.34 13.05 5.27
CA PRO A 86 8.45 13.45 6.11
C PRO A 86 8.39 14.95 6.43
N GLY A 87 8.80 15.32 7.62
CA GLY A 87 8.76 16.70 8.08
C GLY A 87 10.14 17.32 8.24
N LYS A 88 10.16 18.58 8.67
CA LYS A 88 11.38 19.38 8.82
C LYS A 88 12.09 19.23 10.17
N ASN A 89 11.53 18.49 11.09
CA ASN A 89 12.07 18.35 12.45
C ASN A 89 11.81 16.97 13.04
N PRO A 90 12.54 16.58 14.10
CA PRO A 90 12.42 15.24 14.70
C PRO A 90 11.00 14.86 15.12
N LYS A 91 10.18 15.83 15.58
CA LYS A 91 8.81 15.56 16.00
C LYS A 91 7.90 15.20 14.83
N SER A 92 7.98 15.95 13.74
CA SER A 92 7.21 15.65 12.52
C SER A 92 7.69 14.37 11.84
N ASN A 93 8.99 14.10 11.89
CA ASN A 93 9.56 12.85 11.39
C ASN A 93 9.19 11.63 12.25
N MET A 94 9.11 11.77 13.57
CA MET A 94 8.58 10.73 14.45
C MET A 94 7.12 10.39 14.11
N ARG A 95 6.30 11.39 13.83
CA ARG A 95 4.92 11.20 13.35
C ARG A 95 4.91 10.45 12.02
N PHE A 96 5.69 10.91 11.04
CA PHE A 96 5.83 10.22 9.75
C PHE A 96 6.21 8.75 9.94
N LEU A 97 7.29 8.46 10.69
CA LEU A 97 7.75 7.10 10.94
C LEU A 97 6.68 6.25 11.64
N THR A 98 5.90 6.84 12.54
CA THR A 98 4.81 6.12 13.21
C THR A 98 3.81 5.59 12.20
N PHE A 99 3.29 6.41 11.31
CA PHE A 99 2.31 5.97 10.32
C PHE A 99 2.93 5.11 9.22
N PHE A 100 4.13 5.45 8.78
CA PHE A 100 4.87 4.71 7.76
C PHE A 100 5.19 3.27 8.18
N VAL A 101 5.76 3.07 9.36
CA VAL A 101 6.13 1.74 9.86
C VAL A 101 4.89 0.90 10.19
N ASN A 102 3.82 1.51 10.74
CA ASN A 102 2.57 0.80 10.96
C ASN A 102 1.92 0.37 9.63
N THR A 103 2.02 1.16 8.58
CA THR A 103 1.54 0.75 7.23
C THR A 103 2.32 -0.47 6.71
N LEU A 104 3.65 -0.49 6.85
CA LEU A 104 4.46 -1.65 6.46
C LEU A 104 4.12 -2.90 7.30
N ALA A 105 3.91 -2.73 8.61
CA ALA A 105 3.53 -3.82 9.49
C ALA A 105 2.14 -4.39 9.16
N ALA A 106 1.17 -3.52 8.85
CA ALA A 106 -0.15 -3.92 8.39
C ALA A 106 -0.07 -4.72 7.08
N LEU A 107 0.70 -4.22 6.11
CA LEU A 107 0.90 -4.90 4.83
C LEU A 107 1.57 -6.27 5.02
N HIS A 108 2.57 -6.37 5.89
CA HIS A 108 3.25 -7.64 6.19
C HIS A 108 2.31 -8.67 6.83
N THR A 109 1.52 -8.23 7.80
CA THR A 109 0.59 -9.12 8.54
C THR A 109 -0.56 -9.61 7.66
N HIS A 110 -1.05 -8.76 6.78
CA HIS A 110 -2.26 -8.96 6.00
C HIS A 110 -2.03 -9.02 4.48
N ALA A 111 -0.84 -9.43 4.06
CA ALA A 111 -0.46 -9.51 2.64
C ALA A 111 -1.46 -10.31 1.78
N ASP A 112 -1.96 -11.43 2.30
CA ASP A 112 -2.90 -12.31 1.60
C ASP A 112 -4.24 -11.60 1.33
N ILE A 113 -4.76 -10.82 2.29
CA ILE A 113 -6.01 -10.08 2.11
C ILE A 113 -5.82 -8.98 1.05
N VAL A 114 -4.65 -8.32 1.08
CA VAL A 114 -4.32 -7.33 0.05
C VAL A 114 -4.27 -7.97 -1.33
N ARG A 115 -3.62 -9.16 -1.47
CA ARG A 115 -3.63 -9.90 -2.74
C ARG A 115 -5.04 -10.30 -3.17
N ALA A 116 -5.87 -10.76 -2.25
CA ALA A 116 -7.26 -11.14 -2.52
C ALA A 116 -8.11 -9.95 -2.99
N SER A 117 -7.81 -8.74 -2.53
CA SER A 117 -8.61 -7.55 -2.84
C SER A 117 -8.55 -7.10 -4.31
N PHE A 118 -7.51 -7.47 -5.04
CA PHE A 118 -7.38 -7.18 -6.47
C PHE A 118 -7.31 -8.47 -7.32
N ALA A 119 -7.80 -9.57 -6.80
CA ALA A 119 -7.93 -10.81 -7.55
C ALA A 119 -8.92 -10.65 -8.70
N GLY A 120 -8.58 -11.20 -9.85
CA GLY A 120 -9.39 -11.17 -11.06
C GLY A 120 -8.69 -11.91 -12.18
N VAL A 121 -9.43 -12.70 -12.97
CA VAL A 121 -8.86 -13.56 -14.02
C VAL A 121 -8.06 -12.75 -15.04
N GLY A 122 -8.58 -11.61 -15.48
CA GLY A 122 -7.84 -10.71 -16.39
C GLY A 122 -6.54 -10.20 -15.77
N ASN A 123 -6.57 -9.89 -14.47
CA ASN A 123 -5.41 -9.40 -13.74
C ASN A 123 -4.34 -10.48 -13.51
N ASP A 124 -4.72 -11.74 -13.39
CA ASP A 124 -3.75 -12.86 -13.30
C ASP A 124 -2.89 -12.95 -14.57
N HIS A 125 -3.43 -12.62 -15.74
CA HIS A 125 -2.68 -12.54 -17.00
C HIS A 125 -1.76 -11.32 -17.10
N ARG A 126 -2.07 -10.24 -16.36
CA ARG A 126 -1.30 -9.00 -16.36
C ARG A 126 -0.13 -9.03 -15.40
N LEU A 127 -0.33 -9.53 -14.17
CA LEU A 127 0.65 -9.45 -13.08
C LEU A 127 1.94 -10.22 -13.38
N GLY A 128 3.07 -9.64 -12.97
CA GLY A 128 4.38 -10.29 -13.00
C GLY A 128 5.20 -10.10 -14.25
N ALA A 129 4.79 -9.24 -15.19
CA ALA A 129 5.59 -8.88 -16.37
C ALA A 129 5.17 -7.52 -16.95
N GLN A 130 6.05 -6.92 -17.76
CA GLN A 130 5.72 -5.75 -18.60
C GLN A 130 5.09 -4.60 -17.82
N GLU A 131 5.83 -4.10 -16.83
CA GLU A 131 5.48 -2.99 -15.93
C GLU A 131 4.40 -3.31 -14.87
N ALA A 132 3.75 -4.46 -14.96
CA ALA A 132 2.84 -4.88 -13.90
C ALA A 132 3.60 -5.52 -12.73
N PRO A 133 3.27 -5.21 -11.47
CA PRO A 133 3.95 -5.77 -10.31
C PRO A 133 3.70 -7.28 -10.18
N PRO A 134 4.59 -8.02 -9.48
CA PRO A 134 4.36 -9.44 -9.17
C PRO A 134 3.16 -9.63 -8.22
N ALA A 135 2.59 -10.83 -8.21
CA ALA A 135 1.50 -11.21 -7.31
C ALA A 135 1.92 -11.30 -5.83
N ILE A 136 3.21 -11.47 -5.56
CA ILE A 136 3.77 -11.50 -4.20
C ILE A 136 3.70 -10.11 -3.61
N ILE A 137 2.99 -9.97 -2.48
CA ILE A 137 2.89 -8.68 -1.80
C ILE A 137 4.21 -8.35 -1.13
N SER A 138 4.78 -7.22 -1.52
CA SER A 138 5.98 -6.61 -0.96
C SER A 138 5.89 -5.09 -1.05
N ALA A 139 6.78 -4.39 -0.36
CA ALA A 139 6.83 -2.93 -0.34
C ALA A 139 8.19 -2.42 -0.82
N PHE A 140 8.17 -1.55 -1.82
CA PHE A 140 9.31 -0.72 -2.20
C PHE A 140 9.30 0.57 -1.39
N ILE A 141 10.39 0.91 -0.72
CA ILE A 141 10.50 2.13 0.11
C ILE A 141 11.70 3.01 -0.23
N GLY A 142 12.58 2.54 -1.11
CA GLY A 142 13.81 3.22 -1.49
C GLY A 142 14.94 3.03 -0.50
N THR A 143 16.17 3.13 -1.01
CA THR A 143 17.40 2.83 -0.27
C THR A 143 17.60 3.68 0.98
N GLN A 144 17.22 4.96 0.93
CA GLN A 144 17.37 5.88 2.06
C GLN A 144 16.51 5.48 3.26
N LEU A 145 15.22 5.16 3.03
CA LEU A 145 14.33 4.70 4.11
C LEU A 145 14.68 3.29 4.58
N THR A 146 15.12 2.42 3.68
CA THR A 146 15.61 1.08 4.04
C THR A 146 16.78 1.20 5.02
N GLN A 147 17.80 2.00 4.70
CA GLN A 147 18.94 2.23 5.57
C GLN A 147 18.52 2.83 6.92
N LEU A 148 17.67 3.85 6.90
CA LEU A 148 17.15 4.48 8.13
C LEU A 148 16.46 3.45 9.04
N LEU A 149 15.59 2.59 8.48
CA LEU A 149 14.90 1.58 9.28
C LEU A 149 15.86 0.53 9.83
N ASP A 150 16.90 0.14 9.07
CA ASP A 150 17.92 -0.79 9.54
C ASP A 150 18.77 -0.16 10.66
N ASP A 151 19.12 1.11 10.56
CA ASP A 151 19.83 1.84 11.61
C ASP A 151 18.97 1.97 12.88
N LEU A 152 17.68 2.26 12.75
CA LEU A 152 16.74 2.32 13.87
C LEU A 152 16.54 0.94 14.53
N GLU A 153 16.54 -0.14 13.76
CA GLU A 153 16.45 -1.51 14.28
C GLU A 153 17.60 -1.82 15.23
N VAL A 154 18.82 -1.38 14.90
CA VAL A 154 20.04 -1.67 15.67
C VAL A 154 20.23 -0.68 16.83
N ASN A 155 19.96 0.59 16.63
CA ASN A 155 20.33 1.67 17.57
C ASN A 155 19.34 1.84 18.74
N ILE A 156 18.13 1.30 18.67
CA ILE A 156 17.20 1.31 19.80
C ILE A 156 17.53 0.15 20.74
N LYS A 157 18.26 0.42 21.81
CA LYS A 157 18.71 -0.58 22.79
C LYS A 157 17.57 -1.16 23.61
N HIS A 158 17.69 -2.44 23.95
CA HIS A 158 16.84 -3.05 24.96
C HIS A 158 17.13 -2.41 26.34
N GLY A 159 16.07 -2.03 27.07
CA GLY A 159 16.18 -1.36 28.36
C GLY A 159 15.82 0.14 28.30
N LYS A 160 16.20 0.89 29.33
CA LYS A 160 15.92 2.32 29.43
C LYS A 160 16.94 3.11 28.59
N LEU A 161 16.46 3.93 27.66
CA LEU A 161 17.32 4.79 26.83
C LEU A 161 17.97 5.88 27.71
N THR A 162 19.29 6.02 27.56
CA THR A 162 20.04 7.12 28.20
C THR A 162 19.73 8.46 27.51
N PRO A 163 20.02 9.61 28.14
CA PRO A 163 19.91 10.90 27.46
C PRO A 163 20.71 11.00 26.17
N ALA A 164 21.90 10.38 26.13
CA ALA A 164 22.75 10.32 24.93
C ALA A 164 22.09 9.48 23.82
N ASP A 165 21.54 8.30 24.13
CA ASP A 165 20.81 7.48 23.17
C ASP A 165 19.62 8.24 22.58
N LYS A 166 18.86 8.95 23.41
CA LYS A 166 17.71 9.77 22.96
C LYS A 166 18.12 10.91 22.04
N THR A 167 19.27 11.53 22.30
CA THR A 167 19.81 12.61 21.46
C THR A 167 20.27 12.04 20.11
N ALA A 168 21.01 10.93 20.10
CA ALA A 168 21.44 10.27 18.87
C ALA A 168 20.26 9.87 17.99
N LEU A 169 19.24 9.22 18.55
CA LEU A 169 18.01 8.87 17.82
C LEU A 169 17.26 10.08 17.26
N LYS A 170 17.19 11.19 18.00
CA LYS A 170 16.59 12.43 17.49
C LYS A 170 17.37 13.01 16.31
N LEU A 171 18.69 12.92 16.32
CA LEU A 171 19.53 13.36 15.20
C LEU A 171 19.33 12.47 13.97
N GLU A 172 19.26 11.15 14.13
CA GLU A 172 18.99 10.23 13.02
C GLU A 172 17.61 10.50 12.41
N ILE A 173 16.56 10.59 13.23
CA ILE A 173 15.20 10.89 12.78
C ILE A 173 15.13 12.27 12.14
N GLY A 174 15.90 13.23 12.62
CA GLY A 174 16.00 14.59 12.05
C GLY A 174 16.63 14.65 10.66
N ARG A 175 17.34 13.59 10.24
CA ARG A 175 18.03 13.53 8.93
C ARG A 175 17.16 13.01 7.79
N ILE A 176 15.90 12.65 8.03
CA ILE A 176 15.00 12.23 6.95
C ILE A 176 14.80 13.44 6.01
N PRO A 177 15.16 13.34 4.73
CA PRO A 177 14.96 14.43 3.79
C PRO A 177 13.48 14.63 3.47
N GLU A 178 13.08 15.86 3.17
CA GLU A 178 11.70 16.17 2.73
C GLU A 178 11.36 15.53 1.38
N ALA A 179 12.33 15.49 0.48
CA ALA A 179 12.23 14.85 -0.82
C ALA A 179 13.09 13.59 -0.82
N LEU A 180 12.44 12.46 -0.86
CA LEU A 180 13.08 11.15 -1.01
C LEU A 180 13.21 10.87 -2.51
N LEU A 181 14.40 11.12 -3.06
CA LEU A 181 14.69 10.84 -4.46
C LEU A 181 15.21 9.41 -4.59
N ASP A 182 14.50 8.61 -5.34
CA ASP A 182 14.95 7.29 -5.75
C ASP A 182 14.64 7.11 -7.24
N ASN A 183 15.68 6.81 -8.03
CA ASN A 183 15.58 6.63 -9.48
C ASN A 183 15.35 5.16 -9.87
N THR A 184 15.16 4.27 -8.90
CA THR A 184 14.88 2.86 -9.17
C THR A 184 13.54 2.72 -9.87
N ASP A 185 13.50 1.90 -10.93
CA ASP A 185 12.25 1.54 -11.59
C ASP A 185 11.38 0.67 -10.66
N ARG A 186 10.53 1.34 -9.88
CA ARG A 186 9.63 0.71 -8.93
C ARG A 186 8.57 -0.19 -9.58
N ASN A 187 8.35 -0.07 -10.90
CA ASN A 187 7.36 -0.90 -11.61
C ASN A 187 7.73 -2.37 -11.60
N ARG A 188 9.02 -2.70 -11.55
CA ARG A 188 9.54 -4.07 -11.54
C ARG A 188 9.75 -4.65 -10.14
N THR A 189 9.52 -3.88 -9.09
CA THR A 189 9.87 -4.29 -7.73
C THR A 189 8.67 -4.86 -6.99
N SER A 190 7.78 -4.02 -6.54
CA SER A 190 6.76 -4.34 -5.56
C SER A 190 5.39 -3.80 -5.96
N PRO A 191 4.31 -4.51 -5.63
CA PRO A 191 2.94 -4.02 -5.88
C PRO A 191 2.56 -2.82 -5.00
N PHE A 192 3.30 -2.57 -3.93
CA PHE A 192 3.07 -1.45 -3.02
C PHE A 192 4.35 -0.63 -2.87
N ALA A 193 4.35 0.62 -3.33
CA ALA A 193 5.55 1.44 -3.41
C ALA A 193 5.35 2.79 -2.72
N PHE A 194 6.32 3.20 -1.88
CA PHE A 194 6.35 4.53 -1.30
C PHE A 194 6.93 5.55 -2.29
N THR A 195 6.25 6.66 -2.49
CA THR A 195 6.62 7.69 -3.47
C THR A 195 6.84 9.07 -2.84
N GLY A 196 7.38 9.09 -1.61
CA GLY A 196 7.80 10.30 -0.91
C GLY A 196 6.78 10.88 0.07
N ASN A 197 5.50 10.80 -0.21
CA ASN A 197 4.43 11.29 0.67
C ASN A 197 3.14 10.46 0.63
N LYS A 198 3.18 9.34 -0.05
CA LYS A 198 2.06 8.40 -0.23
C LYS A 198 2.59 7.03 -0.63
N PHE A 199 1.77 6.02 -0.50
CA PHE A 199 1.98 4.73 -1.14
C PHE A 199 1.18 4.63 -2.43
N GLU A 200 1.65 3.82 -3.35
CA GLU A 200 1.02 3.50 -4.60
C GLU A 200 0.75 2.00 -4.64
N LEU A 201 -0.51 1.59 -4.62
CA LEU A 201 -0.91 0.21 -4.90
C LEU A 201 -1.13 0.05 -6.40
N ARG A 202 -0.24 -0.70 -7.07
CA ARG A 202 -0.15 -0.77 -8.53
C ARG A 202 -0.75 -2.03 -9.14
N ALA A 203 -1.32 -2.88 -8.32
CA ALA A 203 -1.76 -4.21 -8.71
C ALA A 203 -3.24 -4.29 -9.10
N VAL A 204 -4.01 -3.21 -8.98
CA VAL A 204 -5.45 -3.22 -9.30
C VAL A 204 -5.65 -3.26 -10.82
N GLY A 205 -6.52 -4.14 -11.29
CA GLY A 205 -6.84 -4.28 -12.71
C GLY A 205 -7.64 -3.10 -13.28
N SER A 206 -7.53 -2.86 -14.58
CA SER A 206 -8.21 -1.73 -15.24
C SER A 206 -9.74 -1.85 -15.23
N SER A 207 -10.29 -3.05 -15.26
CA SER A 207 -11.73 -3.30 -15.17
C SER A 207 -12.27 -3.26 -13.73
N ALA A 208 -11.40 -3.37 -12.72
CA ALA A 208 -11.81 -3.53 -11.35
C ALA A 208 -12.28 -2.24 -10.70
N ASN A 209 -13.22 -2.38 -9.73
CA ASN A 209 -13.56 -1.32 -8.80
C ASN A 209 -12.44 -1.17 -7.75
N CYS A 210 -11.97 0.05 -7.54
CA CYS A 210 -10.91 0.34 -6.56
C CYS A 210 -11.40 0.33 -5.10
N ALA A 211 -12.71 0.28 -4.84
CA ALA A 211 -13.26 0.36 -3.48
C ALA A 211 -12.79 -0.80 -2.59
N LEU A 212 -12.79 -2.04 -3.10
CA LEU A 212 -12.38 -3.20 -2.29
C LEU A 212 -10.91 -3.14 -1.85
N PRO A 213 -9.92 -2.93 -2.73
CA PRO A 213 -8.54 -2.77 -2.29
C PRO A 213 -8.33 -1.58 -1.35
N MET A 214 -9.03 -0.46 -1.53
CA MET A 214 -8.95 0.68 -0.61
C MET A 214 -9.59 0.38 0.75
N THR A 215 -10.73 -0.31 0.78
CA THR A 215 -11.36 -0.78 2.02
C THR A 215 -10.42 -1.71 2.79
N VAL A 216 -9.82 -2.68 2.12
CA VAL A 216 -8.85 -3.59 2.74
C VAL A 216 -7.67 -2.82 3.32
N LEU A 217 -7.07 -1.94 2.53
CA LEU A 217 -5.90 -1.16 2.98
C LEU A 217 -6.23 -0.30 4.20
N ASN A 218 -7.37 0.40 4.19
CA ASN A 218 -7.81 1.19 5.33
C ASN A 218 -8.07 0.31 6.56
N THR A 219 -8.71 -0.84 6.39
CA THR A 219 -9.04 -1.77 7.49
C THR A 219 -7.80 -2.31 8.18
N ILE A 220 -6.82 -2.84 7.40
CA ILE A 220 -5.61 -3.44 7.98
C ILE A 220 -4.72 -2.39 8.66
N VAL A 221 -4.67 -1.17 8.12
CA VAL A 221 -3.89 -0.08 8.73
C VAL A 221 -4.57 0.43 10.00
N ALA A 222 -5.89 0.53 10.02
CA ALA A 222 -6.64 0.91 11.22
C ALA A 222 -6.44 -0.11 12.35
N ASP A 223 -6.59 -1.40 12.09
CA ASP A 223 -6.32 -2.49 13.04
C ASP A 223 -4.89 -2.42 13.60
N GLN A 224 -3.91 -2.22 12.72
CA GLN A 224 -2.51 -2.12 13.13
C GLN A 224 -2.25 -0.89 14.01
N LEU A 225 -2.86 0.25 13.70
CA LEU A 225 -2.74 1.48 14.50
C LEU A 225 -3.40 1.32 15.88
N GLU A 226 -4.52 0.61 16.00
CA GLU A 226 -5.13 0.28 17.29
C GLU A 226 -4.20 -0.60 18.13
N LYS A 227 -3.64 -1.67 17.55
CA LYS A 227 -2.65 -2.54 18.22
C LYS A 227 -1.41 -1.77 18.67
N PHE A 228 -0.90 -0.89 17.81
CA PHE A 228 0.23 -0.02 18.13
C PHE A 228 -0.09 0.89 19.33
N LYS A 229 -1.26 1.55 19.31
CA LYS A 229 -1.71 2.41 20.40
C LYS A 229 -1.78 1.64 21.72
N VAL A 230 -2.40 0.47 21.74
CA VAL A 230 -2.49 -0.39 22.93
C VAL A 230 -1.10 -0.75 23.48
N SER A 231 -0.17 -1.12 22.60
CA SER A 231 1.20 -1.46 22.99
C SER A 231 1.97 -0.28 23.57
N VAL A 232 1.83 0.90 22.98
CA VAL A 232 2.45 2.14 23.46
C VAL A 232 1.86 2.54 24.81
N ASP A 233 0.54 2.56 24.95
CA ASP A 233 -0.16 2.91 26.20
C ASP A 233 0.24 1.96 27.35
N LYS A 234 0.39 0.66 27.07
CA LYS A 234 0.89 -0.33 28.04
C LYS A 234 2.32 -0.05 28.51
N ARG A 235 3.19 0.51 27.66
CA ARG A 235 4.54 0.92 28.07
C ARG A 235 4.50 2.19 28.93
N ILE A 236 3.66 3.16 28.54
CA ILE A 236 3.47 4.40 29.29
C ILE A 236 2.93 4.11 30.70
N SER A 237 1.96 3.21 30.84
CA SER A 237 1.41 2.82 32.14
C SER A 237 2.43 2.16 33.08
N LYS A 238 3.53 1.62 32.52
CA LYS A 238 4.68 1.10 33.27
C LYS A 238 5.75 2.16 33.58
N GLY A 239 5.46 3.45 33.35
CA GLY A 239 6.37 4.55 33.65
C GLY A 239 7.40 4.86 32.56
N VAL A 240 7.28 4.29 31.35
CA VAL A 240 8.14 4.64 30.22
C VAL A 240 7.63 5.94 29.57
N GLY A 241 8.53 6.86 29.24
CA GLY A 241 8.15 8.11 28.56
C GLY A 241 7.48 7.86 27.21
N LYS A 242 6.59 8.77 26.78
CA LYS A 242 5.79 8.62 25.55
C LYS A 242 6.66 8.39 24.32
N ASP A 243 7.62 9.28 24.03
CA ASP A 243 8.49 9.19 22.86
C ASP A 243 9.32 7.90 22.85
N GLU A 244 9.82 7.49 24.02
CA GLU A 244 10.57 6.25 24.19
C GLU A 244 9.67 5.01 23.96
N SER A 245 8.42 5.07 24.41
CA SER A 245 7.43 4.01 24.20
C SER A 245 7.13 3.83 22.71
N ILE A 246 6.94 4.94 21.99
CA ILE A 246 6.73 4.95 20.55
C ILE A 246 7.95 4.35 19.84
N LEU A 247 9.16 4.84 20.10
CA LEU A 247 10.38 4.34 19.45
C LEU A 247 10.61 2.85 19.66
N LYS A 248 10.41 2.36 20.88
CA LYS A 248 10.56 0.93 21.17
C LYS A 248 9.53 0.07 20.46
N GLU A 249 8.31 0.55 20.33
CA GLU A 249 7.29 -0.18 19.59
C GLU A 249 7.56 -0.15 18.08
N LEU A 250 8.01 0.99 17.55
CA LEU A 250 8.43 1.08 16.15
C LEU A 250 9.59 0.11 15.84
N GLN A 251 10.56 -0.03 16.73
CA GLN A 251 11.63 -1.02 16.55
C GLN A 251 11.11 -2.45 16.44
N VAL A 252 10.14 -2.82 17.28
CA VAL A 252 9.51 -4.15 17.22
C VAL A 252 8.86 -4.35 15.87
N LEU A 253 8.09 -3.38 15.40
CA LEU A 253 7.39 -3.44 14.12
C LEU A 253 8.36 -3.45 12.92
N ILE A 254 9.42 -2.63 12.95
CA ILE A 254 10.47 -2.60 11.91
C ILE A 254 11.09 -3.99 11.75
N LYS A 255 11.43 -4.64 12.87
CA LYS A 255 11.99 -5.99 12.86
C LYS A 255 11.00 -7.03 12.34
N GLN A 256 9.75 -6.99 12.80
CA GLN A 256 8.71 -7.94 12.40
C GLN A 256 8.36 -7.82 10.92
N SER A 257 8.29 -6.60 10.39
CA SER A 257 7.93 -6.33 9.00
C SER A 257 9.11 -6.23 8.03
N LYS A 258 10.33 -6.56 8.46
CA LYS A 258 11.53 -6.46 7.61
C LYS A 258 11.40 -7.24 6.30
N ASN A 259 10.80 -8.41 6.36
CA ASN A 259 10.68 -9.33 5.23
C ASN A 259 9.81 -8.79 4.09
N ILE A 260 8.90 -7.83 4.35
CA ILE A 260 8.03 -7.27 3.30
C ILE A 260 8.76 -6.28 2.39
N ARG A 261 9.89 -5.70 2.82
CA ARG A 261 10.64 -4.69 2.07
C ARG A 261 11.42 -5.33 0.93
N PHE A 262 11.25 -4.82 -0.28
CA PHE A 262 11.93 -5.35 -1.46
C PHE A 262 12.19 -4.26 -2.51
N GLU A 263 13.41 -4.22 -3.03
CA GLU A 263 13.89 -3.22 -4.00
C GLU A 263 14.54 -3.84 -5.26
N GLY A 264 14.49 -5.17 -5.38
CA GLY A 264 15.07 -5.89 -6.50
C GLY A 264 14.14 -6.09 -7.69
N ASN A 265 14.57 -6.92 -8.63
CA ASN A 265 13.74 -7.31 -9.77
C ASN A 265 12.70 -8.37 -9.36
N GLY A 266 11.44 -7.96 -9.28
CA GLY A 266 10.31 -8.81 -8.91
C GLY A 266 9.89 -9.83 -9.97
N TYR A 267 10.46 -9.80 -11.19
CA TYR A 267 10.12 -10.71 -12.28
C TYR A 267 11.04 -11.94 -12.35
N GLY A 268 12.17 -11.90 -11.65
CA GLY A 268 13.15 -12.99 -11.68
C GLY A 268 12.77 -14.17 -10.79
N ASP A 269 13.23 -15.37 -11.17
CA ASP A 269 13.07 -16.59 -10.35
C ASP A 269 13.76 -16.48 -8.99
N GLU A 270 14.78 -15.63 -8.87
CA GLU A 270 15.47 -15.31 -7.63
C GLU A 270 14.51 -14.71 -6.62
N TRP A 271 13.61 -13.82 -7.06
CA TRP A 271 12.60 -13.24 -6.19
C TRP A 271 11.63 -14.29 -5.65
N LEU A 272 11.18 -15.22 -6.48
CA LEU A 272 10.29 -16.30 -6.04
C LEU A 272 10.94 -17.14 -4.92
N LYS A 273 12.23 -17.46 -5.07
CA LYS A 273 13.00 -18.20 -4.05
C LYS A 273 13.21 -17.39 -2.78
N GLU A 274 13.56 -16.12 -2.94
CA GLU A 274 13.79 -15.21 -1.81
C GLU A 274 12.49 -14.91 -1.04
N ALA A 275 11.39 -14.65 -1.72
CA ALA A 275 10.09 -14.43 -1.11
C ALA A 275 9.64 -15.64 -0.29
N LYS A 276 9.82 -16.86 -0.83
CA LYS A 276 9.54 -18.10 -0.09
C LYS A 276 10.42 -18.23 1.17
N LYS A 277 11.72 -17.93 1.06
CA LYS A 277 12.65 -17.93 2.20
C LYS A 277 12.26 -16.91 3.27
N ARG A 278 11.72 -15.75 2.87
CA ARG A 278 11.21 -14.71 3.76
C ARG A 278 9.83 -15.03 4.36
N GLY A 279 9.19 -16.13 3.94
CA GLY A 279 7.85 -16.50 4.40
C GLY A 279 6.72 -15.70 3.75
N LEU A 280 6.98 -15.01 2.63
CA LEU A 280 5.96 -14.29 1.87
C LEU A 280 5.15 -15.26 1.02
N SER A 281 3.84 -15.10 1.04
CA SER A 281 2.94 -15.92 0.23
C SER A 281 2.97 -15.52 -1.25
N ASN A 282 2.69 -16.50 -2.12
CA ASN A 282 2.58 -16.29 -3.54
C ASN A 282 1.27 -16.90 -4.04
N LEU A 283 0.17 -16.17 -3.86
CA LEU A 283 -1.15 -16.54 -4.36
C LEU A 283 -1.24 -16.14 -5.84
N LYS A 284 -0.79 -17.03 -6.73
CA LYS A 284 -0.62 -16.72 -8.16
C LYS A 284 -1.94 -16.50 -8.86
N THR A 285 -2.95 -17.31 -8.54
CA THR A 285 -4.22 -17.35 -9.25
C THR A 285 -5.34 -16.73 -8.44
N THR A 286 -6.34 -16.22 -9.14
CA THR A 286 -7.57 -15.68 -8.54
C THR A 286 -8.26 -16.69 -7.63
N PRO A 287 -8.50 -17.98 -8.01
CA PRO A 287 -9.10 -18.93 -7.10
C PRO A 287 -8.33 -19.14 -5.80
N GLU A 288 -6.98 -19.22 -5.87
CA GLU A 288 -6.15 -19.31 -4.66
C GLU A 288 -6.32 -18.09 -3.77
N ALA A 289 -6.30 -16.89 -4.35
CA ALA A 289 -6.43 -15.63 -3.61
C ALA A 289 -7.81 -15.48 -2.98
N LEU A 290 -8.88 -15.87 -3.65
CA LEU A 290 -10.25 -15.74 -3.14
C LEU A 290 -10.52 -16.62 -1.92
N THR A 291 -9.80 -17.75 -1.74
CA THR A 291 -9.93 -18.57 -0.53
C THR A 291 -9.62 -17.81 0.77
N VAL A 292 -8.88 -16.72 0.67
CA VAL A 292 -8.50 -15.88 1.81
C VAL A 292 -9.73 -15.30 2.52
N TRP A 293 -10.76 -14.95 1.77
CA TRP A 293 -11.98 -14.34 2.31
C TRP A 293 -12.75 -15.26 3.26
N GLY A 294 -12.61 -16.59 3.12
CA GLY A 294 -13.21 -17.58 4.01
C GLY A 294 -12.43 -17.89 5.28
N ARG A 295 -11.24 -17.34 5.45
CA ARG A 295 -10.42 -17.59 6.64
C ARG A 295 -11.02 -16.90 7.86
N LYS A 296 -11.06 -17.64 8.98
CA LYS A 296 -11.63 -17.12 10.23
C LYS A 296 -11.00 -15.81 10.69
N GLU A 297 -9.69 -15.71 10.64
CA GLU A 297 -8.96 -14.51 11.04
C GLU A 297 -9.28 -13.28 10.17
N VAL A 298 -9.66 -13.48 8.92
CA VAL A 298 -10.09 -12.40 8.02
C VAL A 298 -11.50 -11.95 8.35
N ILE A 299 -12.41 -12.90 8.56
CA ILE A 299 -13.79 -12.62 8.98
C ILE A 299 -13.79 -11.87 10.31
N ASP A 300 -13.02 -12.37 11.30
CA ASP A 300 -12.91 -11.75 12.62
C ASP A 300 -12.35 -10.33 12.53
N LEU A 301 -11.35 -10.07 11.66
CA LEU A 301 -10.80 -8.74 11.42
C LEU A 301 -11.85 -7.75 10.91
N PHE A 302 -12.58 -8.13 9.88
CA PHE A 302 -13.59 -7.24 9.27
C PHE A 302 -14.78 -6.97 10.20
N ASP A 303 -15.19 -7.96 10.98
CA ASP A 303 -16.24 -7.81 12.01
C ASP A 303 -15.76 -6.92 13.17
N GLN A 304 -14.56 -7.16 13.70
CA GLN A 304 -13.96 -6.34 14.75
C GLN A 304 -13.84 -4.88 14.34
N MET A 305 -13.38 -4.63 13.12
CA MET A 305 -13.24 -3.29 12.56
C MET A 305 -14.57 -2.67 12.10
N LYS A 306 -15.68 -3.39 12.23
CA LYS A 306 -17.04 -2.97 11.85
C LYS A 306 -17.15 -2.56 10.37
N VAL A 307 -16.42 -3.24 9.50
CA VAL A 307 -16.40 -2.98 8.06
C VAL A 307 -17.38 -3.89 7.32
N LEU A 308 -17.34 -5.20 7.61
CA LEU A 308 -18.27 -6.20 7.06
C LEU A 308 -18.67 -7.20 8.16
N HIS A 309 -19.96 -7.49 8.24
CA HIS A 309 -20.48 -8.52 9.13
C HIS A 309 -20.11 -9.93 8.62
N PRO A 310 -19.94 -10.95 9.49
CA PRO A 310 -19.61 -12.31 9.06
C PRO A 310 -20.53 -12.89 7.99
N ALA A 311 -21.83 -12.55 8.02
CA ALA A 311 -22.78 -12.99 6.99
C ALA A 311 -22.49 -12.34 5.62
N GLU A 312 -22.04 -11.08 5.60
CA GLU A 312 -21.65 -10.39 4.35
C GLU A 312 -20.34 -10.97 3.80
N MET A 313 -19.39 -11.31 4.67
CA MET A 313 -18.15 -11.98 4.28
C MET A 313 -18.44 -13.35 3.65
N LYS A 314 -19.36 -14.12 4.25
CA LYS A 314 -19.79 -15.42 3.71
C LYS A 314 -20.46 -15.25 2.34
N ALA A 315 -21.38 -14.31 2.20
CA ALA A 315 -22.02 -14.04 0.91
C ALA A 315 -21.01 -13.70 -0.20
N ARG A 316 -19.99 -12.89 0.12
CA ARG A 316 -18.90 -12.55 -0.84
C ARG A 316 -18.03 -13.74 -1.23
N GLN A 317 -17.94 -14.75 -0.37
CA GLN A 317 -17.19 -15.98 -0.67
C GLN A 317 -17.97 -16.92 -1.60
N GLU A 318 -19.30 -16.89 -1.54
CA GLU A 318 -20.19 -17.77 -2.32
C GLU A 318 -20.45 -17.22 -3.75
N VAL A 319 -20.20 -15.94 -4.03
CA VAL A 319 -20.36 -15.28 -5.33
C VAL A 319 -19.05 -15.25 -6.10
#